data_eaf9279e1432167ea1ea9a46e3afb415
#
_entry.id   eaf9279e1432167ea1ea9a46e3afb415
#
_cell.length_a   1.000
_cell.length_b   1.000
_cell.length_c   1.000
_cell.angle_alpha   90.00
_cell.angle_beta   90.00
_cell.angle_gamma   90.00
#
_symmetry.space_group_name_H-M   'P 1'
#
loop_
_entity.id
_entity.type
_entity.pdbx_description
1 polymer ?
#
loop_
_entity_poly.entity_id
_entity_poly.type
_entity_poly.pdbx_seq_one_letter_code
_entity_poly.pdbx_strand_id
1 'polypeptide(L)'
;MTQGITVRDRQARSAAYTAFAVQGLCFASLVTQVPQIQKSHHLSDATLSLVLLMVPLVAGVGSVASGALFQRFGSGPVLRVSQPAVAVVIALIGLTGDNDVALYAAVAAFGLFVGAVDASMNAQAIAVERRYGLSLITGFYAVWSVAGILGGLWASLSNKIDLPLSACFAIAAAAGIAGSLATGHRLYRRAEEGDGPTAEELKAAGRSVPWRPILIVGAAMAVAYLADSAISSYGAKYLDDELSASDWVAPLGYVAYQITMVVSRAVADLAVRRSGAVRVVRIGGLVGLVGMAGVVAAPNAAVAIAAFALAGLGLSVIAPVSFSAAGRVDPTGLGVAVARVNIFNYVGFVLGAAVVGAIAPLSADHGLRIAFIVPTALILVVFATAKGFAPSPAKDTAPPAPTMQRPT
;
A
#
# COMPACT_ATOMS: atom_id res chain seq x y z
N MET A 1 -0.27 -29.55 -19.03
CA MET A 1 1.14 -29.90 -18.72
C MET A 1 1.75 -28.72 -17.96
N THR A 2 1.92 -28.83 -16.66
CA THR A 2 2.62 -27.82 -15.84
C THR A 2 4.09 -27.84 -16.25
N GLN A 3 4.51 -26.86 -17.06
CA GLN A 3 5.94 -26.67 -17.30
C GLN A 3 6.61 -26.41 -15.95
N GLY A 4 7.64 -27.20 -15.59
CA GLY A 4 8.35 -27.03 -14.34
C GLY A 4 8.97 -25.64 -14.21
N ILE A 5 9.04 -25.12 -12.98
CA ILE A 5 9.65 -23.81 -12.69
C ILE A 5 11.10 -23.78 -13.13
N THR A 6 11.43 -22.89 -14.04
CA THR A 6 12.76 -22.76 -14.64
C THR A 6 13.68 -21.86 -13.78
N VAL A 7 14.99 -21.85 -14.12
CA VAL A 7 15.94 -20.91 -13.51
C VAL A 7 15.54 -19.46 -13.81
N ARG A 8 15.03 -19.21 -15.03
CA ARG A 8 14.54 -17.90 -15.46
C ARG A 8 13.38 -17.40 -14.59
N ASP A 9 12.42 -18.28 -14.23
CA ASP A 9 11.29 -17.95 -13.38
C ASP A 9 11.74 -17.60 -11.95
N ARG A 10 12.73 -18.32 -11.42
CA ARG A 10 13.34 -18.00 -10.11
C ARG A 10 14.04 -16.65 -10.11
N GLN A 11 14.75 -16.32 -11.19
CA GLN A 11 15.38 -15.02 -11.35
C GLN A 11 14.36 -13.87 -11.42
N ALA A 12 13.28 -14.04 -12.19
CA ALA A 12 12.20 -13.06 -12.28
C ALA A 12 11.49 -12.84 -10.92
N ARG A 13 11.23 -13.94 -10.20
CA ARG A 13 10.68 -13.87 -8.83
C ARG A 13 11.60 -13.09 -7.89
N SER A 14 12.89 -13.37 -7.90
CA SER A 14 13.87 -12.64 -7.07
C SER A 14 13.90 -11.15 -7.42
N ALA A 15 13.88 -10.82 -8.72
CA ALA A 15 13.84 -9.43 -9.18
C ALA A 15 12.56 -8.71 -8.75
N ALA A 16 11.40 -9.38 -8.80
CA ALA A 16 10.15 -8.83 -8.30
C ALA A 16 10.23 -8.57 -6.78
N TYR A 17 10.75 -9.51 -5.99
CA TYR A 17 10.98 -9.28 -4.55
C TYR A 17 11.88 -8.07 -4.29
N THR A 18 12.98 -7.92 -5.06
CA THR A 18 13.86 -6.75 -4.92
C THR A 18 13.15 -5.46 -5.29
N ALA A 19 12.30 -5.47 -6.32
CA ALA A 19 11.52 -4.29 -6.69
C ALA A 19 10.59 -3.83 -5.56
N PHE A 20 9.87 -4.76 -4.94
CA PHE A 20 9.04 -4.45 -3.76
C PHE A 20 9.88 -3.96 -2.58
N ALA A 21 11.05 -4.56 -2.33
CA ALA A 21 11.96 -4.12 -1.27
C ALA A 21 12.47 -2.69 -1.50
N VAL A 22 12.93 -2.39 -2.71
CA VAL A 22 13.41 -1.04 -3.08
C VAL A 22 12.30 -0.02 -2.92
N GLN A 23 11.09 -0.33 -3.40
CA GLN A 23 9.96 0.59 -3.27
C GLN A 23 9.59 0.85 -1.81
N GLY A 24 9.52 -0.19 -0.97
CA GLY A 24 9.23 -0.05 0.46
C GLY A 24 10.27 0.77 1.20
N LEU A 25 11.56 0.51 0.94
CA LEU A 25 12.67 1.27 1.52
C LEU A 25 12.61 2.76 1.14
N CYS A 26 12.51 3.04 -0.15
CA CYS A 26 12.49 4.40 -0.68
C CYS A 26 11.26 5.18 -0.18
N PHE A 27 10.08 4.58 -0.25
CA PHE A 27 8.84 5.21 0.21
C PHE A 27 8.90 5.56 1.69
N ALA A 28 9.28 4.60 2.54
CA ALA A 28 9.36 4.83 3.98
C ALA A 28 10.42 5.86 4.36
N SER A 29 11.60 5.83 3.71
CA SER A 29 12.65 6.82 3.94
C SER A 29 12.16 8.25 3.65
N LEU A 30 11.26 8.44 2.67
CA LEU A 30 10.70 9.75 2.34
C LEU A 30 9.59 10.15 3.32
N VAL A 31 8.56 9.30 3.50
CA VAL A 31 7.36 9.70 4.28
C VAL A 31 7.65 9.91 5.75
N THR A 32 8.64 9.21 6.30
CA THR A 32 9.04 9.40 7.71
C THR A 32 9.91 10.64 7.95
N GLN A 33 10.39 11.28 6.87
CA GLN A 33 11.14 12.55 6.91
C GLN A 33 10.30 13.78 6.55
N VAL A 34 8.99 13.63 6.45
CA VAL A 34 8.07 14.76 6.18
C VAL A 34 8.27 15.94 7.14
N PRO A 35 8.43 15.74 8.48
CA PRO A 35 8.72 16.86 9.39
C PRO A 35 10.01 17.59 9.03
N GLN A 36 11.06 16.87 8.65
CA GLN A 36 12.35 17.46 8.29
C GLN A 36 12.29 18.25 6.97
N ILE A 37 11.54 17.73 5.98
CA ILE A 37 11.27 18.45 4.73
C ILE A 37 10.52 19.76 5.03
N GLN A 38 9.51 19.70 5.88
CA GLN A 38 8.74 20.88 6.27
C GLN A 38 9.63 21.93 6.97
N LYS A 39 10.45 21.49 7.92
CA LYS A 39 11.37 22.38 8.67
C LYS A 39 12.41 23.00 7.75
N SER A 40 13.01 22.23 6.84
CA SER A 40 14.06 22.72 5.93
C SER A 40 13.56 23.74 4.91
N HIS A 41 12.30 23.66 4.49
CA HIS A 41 11.67 24.57 3.53
C HIS A 41 10.75 25.61 4.18
N HIS A 42 10.64 25.63 5.52
CA HIS A 42 9.75 26.54 6.26
C HIS A 42 8.30 26.51 5.74
N LEU A 43 7.81 25.32 5.30
CA LEU A 43 6.48 25.17 4.73
C LEU A 43 5.40 25.38 5.78
N SER A 44 4.36 26.13 5.43
CA SER A 44 3.13 26.14 6.23
C SER A 44 2.43 24.78 6.17
N ASP A 45 1.61 24.46 7.17
CA ASP A 45 0.83 23.20 7.20
C ASP A 45 -0.09 23.07 5.98
N ALA A 46 -0.66 24.18 5.52
CA ALA A 46 -1.50 24.20 4.32
C ALA A 46 -0.67 23.84 3.06
N THR A 47 0.51 24.41 2.91
CA THR A 47 1.40 24.12 1.79
C THR A 47 1.89 22.68 1.83
N LEU A 48 2.33 22.20 2.99
CA LEU A 48 2.73 20.80 3.16
C LEU A 48 1.60 19.85 2.80
N SER A 49 0.37 20.14 3.23
CA SER A 49 -0.80 19.32 2.92
C SER A 49 -1.06 19.22 1.41
N LEU A 50 -0.89 20.32 0.68
CA LEU A 50 -0.97 20.31 -0.79
C LEU A 50 0.14 19.48 -1.43
N VAL A 51 1.37 19.59 -0.91
CA VAL A 51 2.53 18.80 -1.38
C VAL A 51 2.29 17.30 -1.16
N LEU A 52 1.81 16.92 0.02
CA LEU A 52 1.51 15.51 0.32
C LEU A 52 0.34 14.97 -0.51
N LEU A 53 -0.70 15.77 -0.77
CA LEU A 53 -1.82 15.39 -1.63
C LEU A 53 -1.41 15.23 -3.10
N MET A 54 -0.43 16.03 -3.56
CA MET A 54 0.06 15.95 -4.94
C MET A 54 0.63 14.57 -5.26
N VAL A 55 1.30 13.91 -4.30
CA VAL A 55 1.92 12.59 -4.50
C VAL A 55 0.92 11.54 -5.01
N PRO A 56 -0.17 11.21 -4.30
CA PRO A 56 -1.11 10.18 -4.76
C PRO A 56 -1.89 10.61 -6.01
N LEU A 57 -2.17 11.90 -6.20
CA LEU A 57 -2.84 12.39 -7.41
C LEU A 57 -1.97 12.21 -8.65
N VAL A 58 -0.71 12.60 -8.59
CA VAL A 58 0.24 12.45 -9.71
C VAL A 58 0.62 10.98 -9.89
N ALA A 59 0.66 10.18 -8.82
CA ALA A 59 0.86 8.73 -8.91
C ALA A 59 -0.27 8.04 -9.70
N GLY A 60 -1.50 8.50 -9.54
CA GLY A 60 -2.62 8.04 -10.38
C GLY A 60 -2.35 8.27 -11.88
N VAL A 61 -1.84 9.45 -12.25
CA VAL A 61 -1.45 9.75 -13.63
C VAL A 61 -0.32 8.83 -14.10
N GLY A 62 0.72 8.65 -13.27
CA GLY A 62 1.86 7.75 -13.56
C GLY A 62 1.43 6.29 -13.77
N SER A 63 0.51 5.81 -12.94
CA SER A 63 -0.05 4.46 -13.05
C SER A 63 -0.82 4.26 -14.35
N VAL A 64 -1.70 5.20 -14.71
CA VAL A 64 -2.47 5.16 -15.97
C VAL A 64 -1.55 5.24 -17.20
N ALA A 65 -0.59 6.16 -17.20
CA ALA A 65 0.38 6.30 -18.28
C ALA A 65 1.21 5.02 -18.49
N SER A 66 1.55 4.34 -17.41
CA SER A 66 2.26 3.05 -17.45
C SER A 66 1.46 1.96 -18.14
N GLY A 67 0.14 1.94 -17.99
CA GLY A 67 -0.73 1.00 -18.70
C GLY A 67 -0.57 1.07 -20.23
N ALA A 68 -0.44 2.27 -20.79
CA ALA A 68 -0.17 2.48 -22.22
C ALA A 68 1.24 2.01 -22.61
N LEU A 69 2.24 2.25 -21.73
CA LEU A 69 3.61 1.81 -21.96
C LEU A 69 3.76 0.28 -21.92
N PHE A 70 2.99 -0.41 -21.07
CA PHE A 70 3.00 -1.89 -21.00
C PHE A 70 2.58 -2.53 -22.32
N GLN A 71 1.58 -1.94 -23.01
CA GLN A 71 1.15 -2.45 -24.30
C GLN A 71 2.27 -2.42 -25.35
N ARG A 72 3.17 -1.45 -25.26
CA ARG A 72 4.27 -1.28 -26.23
C ARG A 72 5.55 -2.01 -25.81
N PHE A 73 5.93 -1.90 -24.53
CA PHE A 73 7.26 -2.33 -24.05
C PHE A 73 7.21 -3.50 -23.08
N GLY A 74 6.05 -3.81 -22.47
CA GLY A 74 5.91 -4.69 -21.32
C GLY A 74 6.19 -3.97 -20.00
N SER A 75 5.85 -4.60 -18.87
CA SER A 75 5.99 -3.99 -17.54
C SER A 75 7.46 -3.98 -17.05
N GLY A 76 8.27 -4.97 -17.44
CA GLY A 76 9.67 -5.07 -17.04
C GLY A 76 10.53 -3.86 -17.44
N PRO A 77 10.56 -3.43 -18.72
CA PRO A 77 11.27 -2.22 -19.13
C PRO A 77 10.80 -0.94 -18.45
N VAL A 78 9.49 -0.80 -18.21
CA VAL A 78 8.94 0.36 -17.49
C VAL A 78 9.48 0.40 -16.06
N LEU A 79 9.46 -0.74 -15.35
CA LEU A 79 9.98 -0.85 -13.99
C LEU A 79 11.49 -0.57 -13.91
N ARG A 80 12.27 -1.04 -14.91
CA ARG A 80 13.73 -0.78 -14.99
C ARG A 80 14.07 0.70 -15.05
N VAL A 81 13.19 1.52 -15.61
CA VAL A 81 13.42 2.96 -15.74
C VAL A 81 12.79 3.71 -14.53
N SER A 82 11.54 3.40 -14.22
CA SER A 82 10.81 4.14 -13.19
C SER A 82 11.37 3.93 -11.78
N GLN A 83 11.85 2.74 -11.45
CA GLN A 83 12.33 2.47 -10.09
C GLN A 83 13.66 3.18 -9.75
N PRO A 84 14.70 3.16 -10.57
CA PRO A 84 15.88 4.02 -10.34
C PRO A 84 15.52 5.50 -10.38
N ALA A 85 14.54 5.91 -11.22
CA ALA A 85 14.11 7.31 -11.28
C ALA A 85 13.47 7.76 -9.95
N VAL A 86 12.65 6.91 -9.30
CA VAL A 86 12.13 7.18 -7.93
C VAL A 86 13.30 7.45 -6.97
N ALA A 87 14.31 6.59 -6.96
CA ALA A 87 15.46 6.74 -6.06
C ALA A 87 16.25 8.03 -6.35
N VAL A 88 16.48 8.35 -7.62
CA VAL A 88 17.14 9.62 -8.01
C VAL A 88 16.32 10.82 -7.54
N VAL A 89 15.00 10.79 -7.74
CA VAL A 89 14.12 11.90 -7.34
C VAL A 89 14.13 12.10 -5.82
N ILE A 90 14.17 11.02 -5.03
CA ILE A 90 14.31 11.12 -3.56
C ILE A 90 15.62 11.82 -3.20
N ALA A 91 16.73 11.49 -3.84
CA ALA A 91 17.99 12.19 -3.62
C ALA A 91 17.89 13.67 -4.01
N LEU A 92 17.19 13.99 -5.12
CA LEU A 92 16.95 15.37 -5.55
C LEU A 92 16.11 16.14 -4.54
N ILE A 93 15.07 15.55 -3.93
CA ILE A 93 14.29 16.17 -2.84
C ILE A 93 15.23 16.60 -1.70
N GLY A 94 16.21 15.77 -1.32
CA GLY A 94 17.20 16.12 -0.29
C GLY A 94 18.16 17.25 -0.69
N LEU A 95 18.24 17.61 -1.97
CA LEU A 95 19.13 18.62 -2.51
C LEU A 95 18.42 19.93 -2.89
N THR A 96 17.11 20.04 -2.67
CA THR A 96 16.32 21.21 -3.05
C THR A 96 16.68 22.48 -2.24
N GLY A 97 17.29 22.32 -1.06
CA GLY A 97 17.66 23.44 -0.19
C GLY A 97 16.43 24.31 0.12
N ASP A 98 16.54 25.61 -0.07
CA ASP A 98 15.47 26.60 0.16
C ASP A 98 14.61 26.84 -1.11
N ASN A 99 14.75 26.01 -2.14
CA ASN A 99 14.05 26.19 -3.40
C ASN A 99 12.74 25.40 -3.44
N ASP A 100 11.63 26.03 -3.06
CA ASP A 100 10.30 25.43 -3.04
C ASP A 100 9.83 24.96 -4.42
N VAL A 101 10.18 25.67 -5.49
CA VAL A 101 9.80 25.26 -6.85
C VAL A 101 10.49 23.94 -7.23
N ALA A 102 11.76 23.80 -6.85
CA ALA A 102 12.50 22.54 -7.05
C ALA A 102 11.87 21.40 -6.22
N LEU A 103 11.47 21.68 -4.98
CA LEU A 103 10.76 20.71 -4.14
C LEU A 103 9.45 20.25 -4.79
N TYR A 104 8.60 21.18 -5.21
CA TYR A 104 7.30 20.82 -5.84
C TYR A 104 7.49 20.05 -7.13
N ALA A 105 8.45 20.43 -7.96
CA ALA A 105 8.78 19.69 -9.17
C ALA A 105 9.30 18.27 -8.86
N ALA A 106 10.19 18.14 -7.86
CA ALA A 106 10.70 16.83 -7.44
C ALA A 106 9.61 15.95 -6.83
N VAL A 107 8.73 16.51 -5.99
CA VAL A 107 7.60 15.73 -5.41
C VAL A 107 6.58 15.31 -6.48
N ALA A 108 6.30 16.17 -7.47
CA ALA A 108 5.48 15.79 -8.62
C ALA A 108 6.13 14.65 -9.43
N ALA A 109 7.43 14.76 -9.70
CA ALA A 109 8.18 13.68 -10.38
C ALA A 109 8.20 12.39 -9.55
N PHE A 110 8.36 12.49 -8.22
CA PHE A 110 8.25 11.36 -7.31
C PHE A 110 6.89 10.67 -7.45
N GLY A 111 5.79 11.42 -7.37
CA GLY A 111 4.45 10.88 -7.56
C GLY A 111 4.31 10.15 -8.90
N LEU A 112 4.73 10.76 -10.00
CA LEU A 112 4.66 10.19 -11.34
C LEU A 112 5.40 8.83 -11.44
N PHE A 113 6.64 8.79 -10.97
CA PHE A 113 7.44 7.57 -11.03
C PHE A 113 6.99 6.52 -10.02
N VAL A 114 6.52 6.91 -8.82
CA VAL A 114 5.92 5.97 -7.87
C VAL A 114 4.71 5.27 -8.46
N GLY A 115 3.80 6.01 -9.11
CA GLY A 115 2.66 5.41 -9.81
C GLY A 115 3.08 4.44 -10.92
N ALA A 116 4.12 4.78 -11.68
CA ALA A 116 4.67 3.89 -12.69
C ALA A 116 5.32 2.63 -12.09
N VAL A 117 6.05 2.78 -10.98
CA VAL A 117 6.63 1.64 -10.23
C VAL A 117 5.54 0.75 -9.68
N ASP A 118 4.52 1.32 -9.01
CA ASP A 118 3.43 0.54 -8.43
C ASP A 118 2.71 -0.30 -9.48
N ALA A 119 2.32 0.30 -10.60
CA ALA A 119 1.70 -0.42 -11.69
C ALA A 119 2.60 -1.53 -12.27
N SER A 120 3.88 -1.22 -12.52
CA SER A 120 4.79 -2.16 -13.19
C SER A 120 5.27 -3.28 -12.27
N MET A 121 5.56 -3.01 -11.00
CA MET A 121 5.97 -4.06 -10.05
C MET A 121 4.82 -5.04 -9.77
N ASN A 122 3.58 -4.55 -9.68
CA ASN A 122 2.41 -5.42 -9.53
C ASN A 122 2.14 -6.25 -10.79
N ALA A 123 2.32 -5.70 -11.99
CA ALA A 123 2.22 -6.45 -13.22
C ALA A 123 3.28 -7.58 -13.28
N GLN A 124 4.52 -7.31 -12.89
CA GLN A 124 5.57 -8.33 -12.77
C GLN A 124 5.22 -9.40 -11.72
N ALA A 125 4.70 -8.99 -10.56
CA ALA A 125 4.28 -9.91 -9.50
C ALA A 125 3.18 -10.86 -9.99
N ILE A 126 2.18 -10.35 -10.71
CA ILE A 126 1.10 -11.14 -11.31
C ILE A 126 1.65 -12.10 -12.36
N ALA A 127 2.58 -11.67 -13.22
CA ALA A 127 3.21 -12.53 -14.22
C ALA A 127 3.98 -13.70 -13.56
N VAL A 128 4.72 -13.41 -12.49
CA VAL A 128 5.41 -14.43 -11.69
C VAL A 128 4.40 -15.39 -11.04
N GLU A 129 3.33 -14.87 -10.41
CA GLU A 129 2.30 -15.68 -9.78
C GLU A 129 1.63 -16.65 -10.76
N ARG A 130 1.27 -16.17 -11.96
CA ARG A 130 0.71 -17.01 -13.04
C ARG A 130 1.65 -18.15 -13.42
N ARG A 131 2.94 -17.88 -13.52
CA ARG A 131 3.96 -18.88 -13.88
C ARG A 131 4.14 -19.95 -12.81
N TYR A 132 4.07 -19.55 -11.54
CA TYR A 132 4.20 -20.46 -10.40
C TYR A 132 2.92 -21.25 -10.09
N GLY A 133 1.75 -20.75 -10.51
CA GLY A 133 0.44 -21.34 -10.15
C GLY A 133 0.13 -21.29 -8.66
N LEU A 134 0.81 -20.41 -7.92
CA LEU A 134 0.69 -20.22 -6.46
C LEU A 134 0.54 -18.76 -6.15
N SER A 135 -0.24 -18.40 -5.13
CA SER A 135 -0.35 -17.00 -4.70
C SER A 135 0.95 -16.56 -4.01
N LEU A 136 1.64 -15.58 -4.62
CA LEU A 136 2.91 -15.01 -4.17
C LEU A 136 2.80 -13.52 -3.83
N ILE A 137 1.73 -12.85 -4.20
CA ILE A 137 1.53 -11.40 -4.03
C ILE A 137 1.67 -11.00 -2.56
N THR A 138 1.09 -11.77 -1.64
CA THR A 138 1.23 -11.52 -0.19
C THR A 138 2.70 -11.50 0.26
N GLY A 139 3.52 -12.39 -0.30
CA GLY A 139 4.96 -12.43 -0.01
C GLY A 139 5.70 -11.19 -0.54
N PHE A 140 5.34 -10.69 -1.72
CA PHE A 140 5.92 -9.45 -2.26
C PHE A 140 5.59 -8.25 -1.37
N TYR A 141 4.33 -8.09 -0.95
CA TYR A 141 3.95 -7.02 -0.03
C TYR A 141 4.52 -7.18 1.38
N ALA A 142 4.78 -8.41 1.85
CA ALA A 142 5.49 -8.64 3.11
C ALA A 142 6.92 -8.09 3.03
N VAL A 143 7.64 -8.37 1.93
CA VAL A 143 8.98 -7.82 1.71
C VAL A 143 8.96 -6.29 1.57
N TRP A 144 7.96 -5.72 0.90
CA TRP A 144 7.74 -4.27 0.86
C TRP A 144 7.61 -3.67 2.26
N SER A 145 6.82 -4.27 3.14
CA SER A 145 6.64 -3.79 4.52
C SER A 145 7.91 -3.95 5.36
N VAL A 146 8.64 -5.06 5.23
CA VAL A 146 9.92 -5.26 5.92
C VAL A 146 10.93 -4.20 5.47
N ALA A 147 11.03 -3.93 4.17
CA ALA A 147 11.89 -2.87 3.65
C ALA A 147 11.43 -1.48 4.08
N GLY A 148 10.13 -1.26 4.21
CA GLY A 148 9.55 -0.04 4.79
C GLY A 148 9.95 0.16 6.25
N ILE A 149 9.98 -0.91 7.05
CA ILE A 149 10.52 -0.87 8.43
C ILE A 149 11.98 -0.43 8.40
N LEU A 150 12.79 -1.01 7.52
CA LEU A 150 14.21 -0.63 7.38
C LEU A 150 14.38 0.83 6.96
N GLY A 151 13.54 1.33 6.05
CA GLY A 151 13.52 2.72 5.62
C GLY A 151 13.17 3.69 6.75
N GLY A 152 12.16 3.38 7.54
CA GLY A 152 11.78 4.18 8.72
C GLY A 152 12.83 4.14 9.83
N LEU A 153 13.46 2.98 10.07
CA LEU A 153 14.59 2.87 11.02
C LEU A 153 15.82 3.63 10.52
N TRP A 154 16.07 3.61 9.21
CA TRP A 154 17.13 4.42 8.60
C TRP A 154 16.88 5.91 8.81
N ALA A 155 15.66 6.39 8.59
CA ALA A 155 15.29 7.77 8.85
C ALA A 155 15.48 8.13 10.33
N SER A 156 15.03 7.28 11.24
CA SER A 156 15.23 7.46 12.70
C SER A 156 16.72 7.53 13.08
N LEU A 157 17.53 6.62 12.54
CA LEU A 157 18.97 6.59 12.79
C LEU A 157 19.66 7.84 12.23
N SER A 158 19.33 8.25 11.00
CA SER A 158 19.92 9.43 10.37
C SER A 158 19.65 10.69 11.18
N ASN A 159 18.43 10.84 11.70
CA ASN A 159 18.07 11.97 12.56
C ASN A 159 18.80 11.90 13.92
N LYS A 160 18.99 10.70 14.47
CA LYS A 160 19.69 10.51 15.76
C LYS A 160 21.18 10.89 15.72
N ILE A 161 21.81 10.71 14.55
CA ILE A 161 23.23 11.05 14.34
C ILE A 161 23.42 12.40 13.64
N ASP A 162 22.35 13.21 13.58
CA ASP A 162 22.33 14.55 12.97
C ASP A 162 22.81 14.55 11.51
N LEU A 163 22.48 13.48 10.76
CA LEU A 163 22.84 13.38 9.36
C LEU A 163 21.95 14.34 8.54
N PRO A 164 22.52 15.19 7.66
CA PRO A 164 21.72 16.09 6.87
C PRO A 164 20.74 15.32 5.95
N LEU A 165 19.57 15.90 5.72
CA LEU A 165 18.50 15.29 4.91
C LEU A 165 18.98 14.83 3.53
N SER A 166 19.88 15.63 2.89
CA SER A 166 20.50 15.27 1.62
C SER A 166 21.29 13.98 1.66
N ALA A 167 22.07 13.76 2.73
CA ALA A 167 22.83 12.53 2.90
C ALA A 167 21.93 11.34 3.26
N CYS A 168 20.91 11.55 4.11
CA CYS A 168 19.91 10.54 4.42
C CYS A 168 19.26 9.98 3.14
N PHE A 169 18.77 10.87 2.29
CA PHE A 169 18.12 10.49 1.03
C PHE A 169 19.10 9.95 -0.03
N ALA A 170 20.32 10.49 -0.11
CA ALA A 170 21.35 9.98 -1.02
C ALA A 170 21.72 8.52 -0.73
N ILE A 171 21.84 8.14 0.55
CA ILE A 171 22.16 6.77 0.95
C ILE A 171 20.99 5.83 0.62
N ALA A 172 19.75 6.22 0.96
CA ALA A 172 18.56 5.45 0.60
C ALA A 172 18.43 5.29 -0.92
N ALA A 173 18.68 6.36 -1.68
CA ALA A 173 18.67 6.35 -3.14
C ALA A 173 19.75 5.45 -3.72
N ALA A 174 20.97 5.51 -3.20
CA ALA A 174 22.08 4.63 -3.63
C ALA A 174 21.73 3.15 -3.43
N ALA A 175 21.14 2.79 -2.28
CA ALA A 175 20.66 1.43 -2.02
C ALA A 175 19.55 1.03 -3.01
N GLY A 176 18.59 1.94 -3.27
CA GLY A 176 17.52 1.72 -4.24
C GLY A 176 18.01 1.55 -5.66
N ILE A 177 18.94 2.38 -6.12
CA ILE A 177 19.55 2.28 -7.46
C ILE A 177 20.34 0.98 -7.57
N ALA A 178 21.17 0.65 -6.58
CA ALA A 178 21.95 -0.58 -6.59
C ALA A 178 21.06 -1.83 -6.70
N GLY A 179 19.99 -1.92 -5.89
CA GLY A 179 19.02 -3.01 -5.95
C GLY A 179 18.31 -3.10 -7.31
N SER A 180 17.87 -1.96 -7.84
CA SER A 180 17.17 -1.87 -9.12
C SER A 180 18.07 -2.30 -10.30
N LEU A 181 19.30 -1.83 -10.35
CA LEU A 181 20.25 -2.17 -11.42
C LEU A 181 20.73 -3.62 -11.33
N ALA A 182 20.98 -4.12 -10.11
CA ALA A 182 21.45 -5.49 -9.90
C ALA A 182 20.43 -6.55 -10.36
N THR A 183 19.14 -6.26 -10.24
CA THR A 183 18.09 -7.26 -10.50
C THR A 183 17.18 -6.92 -11.66
N GLY A 184 17.13 -5.67 -12.11
CA GLY A 184 16.22 -5.19 -13.14
C GLY A 184 16.30 -5.99 -14.46
N HIS A 185 17.51 -6.43 -14.87
CA HIS A 185 17.70 -7.25 -16.07
C HIS A 185 17.05 -8.64 -15.97
N ARG A 186 16.69 -9.09 -14.75
CA ARG A 186 16.04 -10.39 -14.48
C ARG A 186 14.53 -10.32 -14.50
N LEU A 187 13.93 -9.13 -14.57
CA LEU A 187 12.47 -8.96 -14.72
C LEU A 187 12.00 -9.61 -16.02
N TYR A 188 10.78 -10.12 -16.06
CA TYR A 188 10.18 -10.66 -17.28
C TYR A 188 10.12 -9.60 -18.37
N ARG A 189 10.38 -10.04 -19.60
CA ARG A 189 10.17 -9.25 -20.81
C ARG A 189 8.72 -9.41 -21.24
N ARG A 190 8.22 -8.52 -22.10
CA ARG A 190 6.85 -8.56 -22.62
C ARG A 190 6.41 -9.95 -23.11
N ALA A 191 7.25 -10.62 -23.87
CA ALA A 191 6.96 -11.97 -24.40
C ALA A 191 6.86 -13.06 -23.32
N GLU A 192 7.43 -12.82 -22.13
CA GLU A 192 7.45 -13.75 -21.00
C GLU A 192 6.30 -13.49 -20.01
N GLU A 193 5.70 -12.30 -20.03
CA GLU A 193 4.59 -11.91 -19.13
C GLU A 193 3.31 -12.73 -19.41
N GLY A 194 3.24 -13.36 -20.57
CA GLY A 194 2.09 -14.14 -21.04
C GLY A 194 0.93 -13.25 -21.50
N ASP A 195 0.08 -13.79 -22.32
CA ASP A 195 -1.15 -13.12 -22.75
C ASP A 195 -2.13 -13.13 -21.57
N GLY A 196 -2.40 -11.95 -21.04
CA GLY A 196 -3.50 -11.75 -20.11
C GLY A 196 -4.85 -11.88 -20.82
N PRO A 197 -5.96 -11.92 -20.06
CA PRO A 197 -7.28 -11.89 -20.68
C PRO A 197 -7.42 -10.67 -21.60
N THR A 198 -8.07 -10.85 -22.73
CA THR A 198 -8.32 -9.79 -23.69
C THR A 198 -9.24 -8.71 -23.11
N ALA A 199 -9.21 -7.51 -23.67
CA ALA A 199 -10.09 -6.42 -23.25
C ALA A 199 -11.58 -6.81 -23.40
N GLU A 200 -11.92 -7.62 -24.41
CA GLU A 200 -13.28 -8.12 -24.61
C GLU A 200 -13.68 -9.13 -23.54
N GLU A 201 -12.80 -10.08 -23.18
CA GLU A 201 -13.02 -11.03 -22.10
C GLU A 201 -13.19 -10.31 -20.75
N LEU A 202 -12.35 -9.33 -20.44
CA LEU A 202 -12.47 -8.51 -19.23
C LEU A 202 -13.77 -7.70 -19.20
N LYS A 203 -14.20 -7.14 -20.36
CA LYS A 203 -15.45 -6.41 -20.49
C LYS A 203 -16.66 -7.33 -20.31
N ALA A 204 -16.63 -8.53 -20.91
CA ALA A 204 -17.66 -9.53 -20.73
C ALA A 204 -17.74 -10.01 -19.27
N ALA A 205 -16.61 -10.36 -18.67
CA ALA A 205 -16.51 -10.73 -17.26
C ALA A 205 -17.03 -9.61 -16.34
N GLY A 206 -16.71 -8.36 -16.68
CA GLY A 206 -17.19 -7.20 -15.94
C GLY A 206 -18.71 -7.10 -15.87
N ARG A 207 -19.44 -7.54 -16.86
CA ARG A 207 -20.92 -7.54 -16.85
C ARG A 207 -21.51 -8.56 -15.89
N SER A 208 -20.79 -9.65 -15.62
CA SER A 208 -21.25 -10.73 -14.72
C SER A 208 -20.93 -10.49 -13.24
N VAL A 209 -19.97 -9.62 -12.92
CA VAL A 209 -19.57 -9.31 -11.55
C VAL A 209 -20.52 -8.28 -10.93
N PRO A 210 -21.27 -8.64 -9.85
CA PRO A 210 -22.23 -7.74 -9.23
C PRO A 210 -21.55 -6.61 -8.46
N TRP A 211 -22.03 -5.36 -8.63
CA TRP A 211 -21.44 -4.20 -7.94
C TRP A 211 -21.75 -4.12 -6.45
N ARG A 212 -22.94 -4.60 -6.02
CA ARG A 212 -23.38 -4.47 -4.62
C ARG A 212 -22.38 -5.08 -3.60
N PRO A 213 -21.95 -6.34 -3.71
CA PRO A 213 -20.93 -6.90 -2.81
C PRO A 213 -19.58 -6.18 -2.95
N ILE A 214 -19.21 -5.74 -4.17
CA ILE A 214 -17.97 -4.99 -4.41
C ILE A 214 -17.98 -3.65 -3.65
N LEU A 215 -19.09 -2.90 -3.69
CA LEU A 215 -19.22 -1.63 -2.97
C LEU A 215 -19.13 -1.82 -1.45
N ILE A 216 -19.75 -2.87 -0.90
CA ILE A 216 -19.76 -3.14 0.54
C ILE A 216 -18.34 -3.46 1.03
N VAL A 217 -17.66 -4.39 0.35
CA VAL A 217 -16.29 -4.80 0.70
C VAL A 217 -15.30 -3.67 0.39
N GLY A 218 -15.50 -2.97 -0.74
CA GLY A 218 -14.70 -1.82 -1.15
C GLY A 218 -14.76 -0.66 -0.16
N ALA A 219 -15.93 -0.38 0.43
CA ALA A 219 -16.05 0.67 1.45
C ALA A 219 -15.17 0.38 2.68
N ALA A 220 -15.15 -0.88 3.18
CA ALA A 220 -14.25 -1.27 4.26
C ALA A 220 -12.76 -1.10 3.87
N MET A 221 -12.43 -1.49 2.63
CA MET A 221 -11.09 -1.35 2.09
C MET A 221 -10.67 0.11 1.96
N ALA A 222 -11.55 0.97 1.42
CA ALA A 222 -11.29 2.40 1.30
C ALA A 222 -11.00 3.05 2.66
N VAL A 223 -11.76 2.71 3.69
CA VAL A 223 -11.54 3.22 5.06
C VAL A 223 -10.21 2.73 5.64
N ALA A 224 -9.87 1.45 5.45
CA ALA A 224 -8.60 0.92 5.92
C ALA A 224 -7.41 1.65 5.27
N TYR A 225 -7.46 1.87 3.95
CA TYR A 225 -6.42 2.60 3.23
C TYR A 225 -6.42 4.11 3.48
N LEU A 226 -7.58 4.69 3.82
CA LEU A 226 -7.66 6.08 4.27
C LEU A 226 -6.90 6.25 5.60
N ALA A 227 -7.11 5.35 6.55
CA ALA A 227 -6.38 5.37 7.81
C ALA A 227 -4.87 5.08 7.61
N ASP A 228 -4.53 4.11 6.74
CA ASP A 228 -3.15 3.80 6.38
C ASP A 228 -2.42 5.00 5.77
N SER A 229 -3.07 5.71 4.83
CA SER A 229 -2.53 6.93 4.22
C SER A 229 -2.38 8.08 5.22
N ALA A 230 -3.34 8.25 6.13
CA ALA A 230 -3.24 9.25 7.21
C ALA A 230 -2.01 8.97 8.09
N ILE A 231 -1.82 7.72 8.51
CA ILE A 231 -0.66 7.31 9.34
C ILE A 231 0.65 7.47 8.55
N SER A 232 0.70 7.00 7.31
CA SER A 232 1.92 7.03 6.50
C SER A 232 2.36 8.44 6.15
N SER A 233 1.41 9.33 5.83
CA SER A 233 1.72 10.70 5.40
C SER A 233 1.93 11.67 6.57
N TYR A 234 1.20 11.47 7.67
CA TYR A 234 1.17 12.43 8.76
C TYR A 234 1.59 11.86 10.13
N GLY A 235 1.83 10.54 10.25
CA GLY A 235 2.15 9.93 11.54
C GLY A 235 3.44 10.46 12.16
N ALA A 236 4.49 10.65 11.37
CA ALA A 236 5.74 11.25 11.86
C ALA A 236 5.52 12.73 12.26
N LYS A 237 4.80 13.50 11.44
CA LYS A 237 4.44 14.88 11.76
C LYS A 237 3.57 14.99 13.01
N TYR A 238 2.62 14.06 13.20
CA TYR A 238 1.79 14.00 14.39
C TYR A 238 2.63 13.82 15.67
N LEU A 239 3.65 12.95 15.63
CA LEU A 239 4.55 12.76 16.78
C LEU A 239 5.42 13.99 17.04
N ASP A 240 5.88 14.67 16.00
CA ASP A 240 6.70 15.87 16.10
C ASP A 240 5.89 17.06 16.63
N ASP A 241 4.81 17.43 15.95
CA ASP A 241 4.04 18.66 16.23
C ASP A 241 3.16 18.55 17.47
N GLU A 242 2.36 17.46 17.59
CA GLU A 242 1.35 17.35 18.64
C GLU A 242 1.93 16.81 19.96
N LEU A 243 3.02 16.06 19.90
CA LEU A 243 3.59 15.38 21.05
C LEU A 243 5.03 15.77 21.33
N SER A 244 5.58 16.74 20.61
CA SER A 244 6.95 17.26 20.74
C SER A 244 7.99 16.14 20.78
N ALA A 245 7.79 15.10 19.98
CA ALA A 245 8.73 14.01 19.88
C ALA A 245 10.03 14.49 19.23
N SER A 246 11.16 13.98 19.71
CA SER A 246 12.43 14.25 19.04
C SER A 246 12.45 13.71 17.61
N ASP A 247 13.24 14.34 16.75
CA ASP A 247 13.34 14.03 15.30
C ASP A 247 13.62 12.55 15.03
N TRP A 248 14.38 11.87 15.90
CA TRP A 248 14.67 10.44 15.76
C TRP A 248 13.52 9.54 16.25
N VAL A 249 12.61 10.04 17.09
CA VAL A 249 11.44 9.29 17.58
C VAL A 249 10.28 9.36 16.60
N ALA A 250 10.11 10.48 15.91
CA ALA A 250 8.99 10.71 14.99
C ALA A 250 8.80 9.60 13.93
N PRO A 251 9.85 9.07 13.26
CA PRO A 251 9.72 7.95 12.32
C PRO A 251 9.24 6.63 12.94
N LEU A 252 9.45 6.44 14.28
CA LEU A 252 9.15 5.18 14.95
C LEU A 252 7.65 4.86 15.03
N GLY A 253 6.78 5.88 14.90
CA GLY A 253 5.33 5.67 14.77
C GLY A 253 4.97 4.81 13.54
N TYR A 254 5.52 5.18 12.38
CA TYR A 254 5.37 4.42 11.15
C TYR A 254 6.02 3.03 11.24
N VAL A 255 7.20 2.93 11.82
CA VAL A 255 7.90 1.65 12.02
C VAL A 255 7.07 0.69 12.86
N ALA A 256 6.54 1.14 13.99
CA ALA A 256 5.71 0.34 14.88
C ALA A 256 4.42 -0.14 14.19
N TYR A 257 3.77 0.75 13.44
CA TYR A 257 2.61 0.44 12.59
C TYR A 257 2.94 -0.66 11.57
N GLN A 258 4.05 -0.54 10.84
CA GLN A 258 4.45 -1.50 9.81
C GLN A 258 4.86 -2.86 10.40
N ILE A 259 5.55 -2.89 11.55
CA ILE A 259 5.92 -4.15 12.23
C ILE A 259 4.66 -4.96 12.55
N THR A 260 3.69 -4.34 13.20
CA THR A 260 2.45 -5.03 13.58
C THR A 260 1.59 -5.40 12.39
N MET A 261 1.63 -4.60 11.32
CA MET A 261 0.98 -4.94 10.05
C MET A 261 1.56 -6.22 9.44
N VAL A 262 2.89 -6.38 9.42
CA VAL A 262 3.54 -7.62 8.91
C VAL A 262 3.14 -8.81 9.77
N VAL A 263 3.20 -8.69 11.09
CA VAL A 263 2.84 -9.77 12.02
C VAL A 263 1.37 -10.17 11.84
N SER A 264 0.48 -9.20 11.78
CA SER A 264 -0.96 -9.45 11.62
C SER A 264 -1.27 -10.14 10.29
N ARG A 265 -0.67 -9.70 9.18
CA ARG A 265 -0.84 -10.33 7.87
C ARG A 265 -0.36 -11.78 7.85
N ALA A 266 0.73 -12.09 8.54
CA ALA A 266 1.26 -13.45 8.62
C ALA A 266 0.28 -14.42 9.29
N VAL A 267 -0.56 -13.96 10.22
CA VAL A 267 -1.53 -14.80 10.94
C VAL A 267 -2.97 -14.65 10.43
N ALA A 268 -3.23 -13.70 9.53
CA ALA A 268 -4.59 -13.37 9.06
C ALA A 268 -5.31 -14.57 8.43
N ASP A 269 -4.64 -15.33 7.57
CA ASP A 269 -5.24 -16.51 6.91
C ASP A 269 -5.64 -17.58 7.92
N LEU A 270 -4.82 -17.82 8.94
CA LEU A 270 -5.12 -18.76 10.02
C LEU A 270 -6.32 -18.27 10.85
N ALA A 271 -6.37 -16.99 11.15
CA ALA A 271 -7.48 -16.36 11.86
C ALA A 271 -8.79 -16.50 11.07
N VAL A 272 -8.76 -16.24 9.75
CA VAL A 272 -9.94 -16.38 8.87
C VAL A 272 -10.40 -17.84 8.81
N ARG A 273 -9.48 -18.81 8.68
CA ARG A 273 -9.82 -20.25 8.66
C ARG A 273 -10.47 -20.70 9.96
N ARG A 274 -10.02 -20.19 11.12
CA ARG A 274 -10.54 -20.58 12.44
C ARG A 274 -11.81 -19.85 12.85
N SER A 275 -11.93 -18.57 12.53
CA SER A 275 -12.96 -17.71 13.08
C SER A 275 -13.93 -17.14 12.05
N GLY A 276 -13.67 -17.34 10.76
CA GLY A 276 -14.44 -16.78 9.65
C GLY A 276 -14.12 -15.32 9.36
N ALA A 277 -14.28 -14.92 8.10
CA ALA A 277 -13.92 -13.59 7.60
C ALA A 277 -14.65 -12.45 8.32
N VAL A 278 -15.95 -12.60 8.58
CA VAL A 278 -16.77 -11.57 9.25
C VAL A 278 -16.26 -11.24 10.65
N ARG A 279 -15.90 -12.27 11.43
CA ARG A 279 -15.39 -12.08 12.80
C ARG A 279 -13.99 -11.43 12.77
N VAL A 280 -13.12 -11.87 11.86
CA VAL A 280 -11.77 -11.31 11.71
C VAL A 280 -11.83 -9.83 11.32
N VAL A 281 -12.69 -9.46 10.37
CA VAL A 281 -12.88 -8.05 9.96
C VAL A 281 -13.44 -7.20 11.11
N ARG A 282 -14.38 -7.71 11.90
CA ARG A 282 -14.92 -6.99 13.07
C ARG A 282 -13.87 -6.80 14.16
N ILE A 283 -13.15 -7.86 14.52
CA ILE A 283 -12.08 -7.78 15.54
C ILE A 283 -10.97 -6.86 15.05
N GLY A 284 -10.53 -7.00 13.79
CA GLY A 284 -9.55 -6.13 13.18
C GLY A 284 -9.99 -4.67 13.17
N GLY A 285 -11.24 -4.40 12.78
CA GLY A 285 -11.83 -3.07 12.83
C GLY A 285 -11.89 -2.51 14.26
N LEU A 286 -12.25 -3.32 15.27
CA LEU A 286 -12.25 -2.90 16.68
C LEU A 286 -10.83 -2.56 17.16
N VAL A 287 -9.87 -3.43 16.93
CA VAL A 287 -8.47 -3.20 17.31
C VAL A 287 -7.92 -1.96 16.60
N GLY A 288 -8.23 -1.80 15.30
CA GLY A 288 -7.86 -0.60 14.54
C GLY A 288 -8.49 0.68 15.08
N LEU A 289 -9.79 0.62 15.44
CA LEU A 289 -10.51 1.75 16.05
C LEU A 289 -9.90 2.14 17.39
N VAL A 290 -9.63 1.17 18.26
CA VAL A 290 -8.99 1.42 19.57
C VAL A 290 -7.58 1.99 19.38
N GLY A 291 -6.81 1.45 18.41
CA GLY A 291 -5.50 1.98 18.05
C GLY A 291 -5.58 3.44 17.61
N MET A 292 -6.43 3.76 16.63
CA MET A 292 -6.58 5.13 16.13
C MET A 292 -7.14 6.09 17.18
N ALA A 293 -8.11 5.66 17.98
CA ALA A 293 -8.59 6.44 19.12
C ALA A 293 -7.49 6.67 20.16
N GLY A 294 -6.63 5.66 20.38
CA GLY A 294 -5.44 5.78 21.23
C GLY A 294 -4.44 6.81 20.70
N VAL A 295 -4.25 6.91 19.37
CA VAL A 295 -3.43 7.97 18.75
C VAL A 295 -4.01 9.34 19.07
N VAL A 296 -5.31 9.54 18.82
CA VAL A 296 -6.00 10.83 19.08
C VAL A 296 -5.92 11.22 20.56
N ALA A 297 -6.05 10.26 21.47
CA ALA A 297 -6.03 10.50 22.91
C ALA A 297 -4.62 10.48 23.55
N ALA A 298 -3.57 10.20 22.78
CA ALA A 298 -2.22 9.99 23.31
C ALA A 298 -1.69 11.24 24.03
N PRO A 299 -1.22 11.09 25.29
CA PRO A 299 -0.64 12.19 26.05
C PRO A 299 0.86 12.40 25.76
N ASN A 300 1.52 11.44 25.11
CA ASN A 300 2.95 11.49 24.77
C ASN A 300 3.26 10.55 23.59
N ALA A 301 4.47 10.70 23.03
CA ALA A 301 4.93 9.95 21.86
C ALA A 301 4.95 8.42 22.09
N ALA A 302 5.33 7.94 23.27
CA ALA A 302 5.40 6.50 23.56
C ALA A 302 4.02 5.84 23.47
N VAL A 303 2.99 6.48 24.02
CA VAL A 303 1.60 6.01 23.95
C VAL A 303 1.09 6.06 22.51
N ALA A 304 1.41 7.12 21.76
CA ALA A 304 1.02 7.24 20.36
C ALA A 304 1.68 6.15 19.48
N ILE A 305 2.97 5.86 19.69
CA ILE A 305 3.68 4.79 18.98
C ILE A 305 3.04 3.43 19.26
N ALA A 306 2.71 3.13 20.52
CA ALA A 306 2.00 1.91 20.88
C ALA A 306 0.59 1.86 20.25
N ALA A 307 -0.10 2.99 20.16
CA ALA A 307 -1.41 3.12 19.53
C ALA A 307 -1.32 2.95 18.00
N PHE A 308 -0.29 3.49 17.33
CA PHE A 308 -0.02 3.20 15.91
C PHE A 308 0.26 1.71 15.67
N ALA A 309 1.03 1.07 16.55
CA ALA A 309 1.25 -0.37 16.50
C ALA A 309 -0.09 -1.14 16.59
N LEU A 310 -0.97 -0.75 17.51
CA LEU A 310 -2.28 -1.36 17.67
C LEU A 310 -3.18 -1.13 16.43
N ALA A 311 -3.14 0.08 15.84
CA ALA A 311 -3.83 0.38 14.60
C ALA A 311 -3.36 -0.52 13.44
N GLY A 312 -2.04 -0.71 13.30
CA GLY A 312 -1.45 -1.61 12.30
C GLY A 312 -1.89 -3.06 12.48
N LEU A 313 -1.93 -3.54 13.71
CA LEU A 313 -2.41 -4.88 14.03
C LEU A 313 -3.86 -5.10 13.56
N GLY A 314 -4.72 -4.10 13.77
CA GLY A 314 -6.14 -4.20 13.46
C GLY A 314 -6.48 -3.98 11.99
N LEU A 315 -5.95 -2.92 11.38
CA LEU A 315 -6.34 -2.52 10.01
C LEU A 315 -5.77 -3.42 8.92
N SER A 316 -4.62 -4.04 9.15
CA SER A 316 -3.89 -4.82 8.15
C SER A 316 -4.62 -6.04 7.61
N VAL A 317 -5.58 -6.61 8.37
CA VAL A 317 -6.35 -7.79 7.94
C VAL A 317 -7.45 -7.43 6.94
N ILE A 318 -7.88 -6.17 6.87
CA ILE A 318 -9.03 -5.76 6.07
C ILE A 318 -8.76 -5.94 4.58
N ALA A 319 -7.59 -5.49 4.10
CA ALA A 319 -7.24 -5.56 2.67
C ALA A 319 -7.19 -7.01 2.14
N PRO A 320 -6.41 -7.94 2.72
CA PRO A 320 -6.35 -9.31 2.19
C PRO A 320 -7.71 -10.03 2.27
N VAL A 321 -8.50 -9.79 3.33
CA VAL A 321 -9.84 -10.37 3.45
C VAL A 321 -10.80 -9.76 2.42
N SER A 322 -10.64 -8.47 2.08
CA SER A 322 -11.41 -7.80 1.02
C SER A 322 -11.12 -8.40 -0.36
N PHE A 323 -9.85 -8.61 -0.69
CA PHE A 323 -9.48 -9.26 -1.95
C PHE A 323 -10.00 -10.70 -2.03
N SER A 324 -9.91 -11.45 -0.93
CA SER A 324 -10.46 -12.81 -0.86
C SER A 324 -11.98 -12.81 -1.02
N ALA A 325 -12.69 -11.86 -0.41
CA ALA A 325 -14.14 -11.72 -0.56
C ALA A 325 -14.53 -11.36 -2.00
N ALA A 326 -13.79 -10.44 -2.64
CA ALA A 326 -13.98 -10.07 -4.04
C ALA A 326 -13.77 -11.26 -4.99
N GLY A 327 -12.70 -12.05 -4.79
CA GLY A 327 -12.43 -13.23 -5.59
C GLY A 327 -13.56 -14.27 -5.54
N ARG A 328 -14.25 -14.40 -4.41
CA ARG A 328 -15.40 -15.33 -4.29
C ARG A 328 -16.64 -14.90 -5.06
N VAL A 329 -16.81 -13.62 -5.35
CA VAL A 329 -17.98 -13.10 -6.12
C VAL A 329 -17.68 -12.93 -7.61
N ASP A 330 -16.48 -13.29 -8.06
CA ASP A 330 -16.10 -13.28 -9.48
C ASP A 330 -16.37 -14.65 -10.11
N PRO A 331 -17.47 -14.81 -10.89
CA PRO A 331 -17.83 -16.09 -11.47
C PRO A 331 -16.90 -16.51 -12.61
N THR A 332 -16.11 -15.58 -13.13
CA THR A 332 -15.24 -15.82 -14.29
C THR A 332 -13.82 -16.23 -13.88
N GLY A 333 -13.42 -15.93 -12.64
CA GLY A 333 -12.05 -16.15 -12.17
C GLY A 333 -11.00 -15.28 -12.86
N LEU A 334 -11.41 -14.30 -13.69
CA LEU A 334 -10.50 -13.39 -14.40
C LEU A 334 -9.98 -12.23 -13.53
N GLY A 335 -10.35 -12.18 -12.26
CA GLY A 335 -9.88 -11.17 -11.30
C GLY A 335 -10.54 -9.79 -11.45
N VAL A 336 -11.63 -9.68 -12.20
CA VAL A 336 -12.34 -8.41 -12.41
C VAL A 336 -12.90 -7.85 -11.10
N ALA A 337 -13.43 -8.69 -10.24
CA ALA A 337 -13.94 -8.28 -8.93
C ALA A 337 -12.81 -7.76 -8.03
N VAL A 338 -11.66 -8.41 -8.05
CA VAL A 338 -10.45 -7.98 -7.31
C VAL A 338 -9.96 -6.62 -7.83
N ALA A 339 -9.89 -6.44 -9.15
CA ALA A 339 -9.52 -5.17 -9.75
C ALA A 339 -10.48 -4.03 -9.37
N ARG A 340 -11.79 -4.29 -9.32
CA ARG A 340 -12.79 -3.31 -8.87
C ARG A 340 -12.62 -2.93 -7.39
N VAL A 341 -12.39 -3.90 -6.52
CA VAL A 341 -12.13 -3.61 -5.09
C VAL A 341 -10.83 -2.84 -4.93
N ASN A 342 -9.82 -3.08 -5.77
CA ASN A 342 -8.56 -2.35 -5.72
C ASN A 342 -8.71 -0.84 -6.07
N ILE A 343 -9.75 -0.43 -6.79
CA ILE A 343 -10.07 0.99 -6.99
C ILE A 343 -10.30 1.69 -5.64
N PHE A 344 -10.96 1.02 -4.71
CA PHE A 344 -11.24 1.57 -3.38
C PHE A 344 -9.99 1.73 -2.51
N ASN A 345 -8.94 0.93 -2.76
CA ASN A 345 -7.61 1.15 -2.19
C ASN A 345 -7.08 2.53 -2.60
N TYR A 346 -7.02 2.81 -3.89
CA TYR A 346 -6.53 4.10 -4.38
C TYR A 346 -7.38 5.28 -3.90
N VAL A 347 -8.71 5.13 -3.92
CA VAL A 347 -9.63 6.15 -3.39
C VAL A 347 -9.35 6.41 -1.91
N GLY A 348 -9.21 5.35 -1.11
CA GLY A 348 -8.89 5.47 0.31
C GLY A 348 -7.57 6.18 0.54
N PHE A 349 -6.53 5.78 -0.20
CA PHE A 349 -5.19 6.36 -0.05
C PHE A 349 -5.16 7.86 -0.39
N VAL A 350 -5.82 8.28 -1.47
CA VAL A 350 -5.96 9.70 -1.83
C VAL A 350 -6.74 10.47 -0.77
N LEU A 351 -7.88 9.90 -0.33
CA LEU A 351 -8.74 10.55 0.66
C LEU A 351 -8.07 10.68 2.03
N GLY A 352 -7.19 9.75 2.42
CA GLY A 352 -6.49 9.82 3.70
C GLY A 352 -5.58 11.04 3.81
N ALA A 353 -4.74 11.25 2.80
CA ALA A 353 -3.89 12.44 2.73
C ALA A 353 -4.72 13.73 2.59
N ALA A 354 -5.79 13.70 1.74
CA ALA A 354 -6.64 14.86 1.50
C ALA A 354 -7.41 15.30 2.74
N VAL A 355 -8.04 14.36 3.47
CA VAL A 355 -8.87 14.66 4.65
C VAL A 355 -8.00 15.21 5.78
N VAL A 356 -6.90 14.56 6.09
CA VAL A 356 -5.99 15.05 7.13
C VAL A 356 -5.40 16.39 6.75
N GLY A 357 -4.93 16.52 5.49
CA GLY A 357 -4.35 17.78 5.00
C GLY A 357 -5.32 18.97 4.93
N ALA A 358 -6.62 18.70 4.71
CA ALA A 358 -7.63 19.76 4.71
C ALA A 358 -8.03 20.21 6.12
N ILE A 359 -7.96 19.33 7.11
CA ILE A 359 -8.42 19.61 8.47
C ILE A 359 -7.28 20.13 9.36
N ALA A 360 -6.08 19.58 9.23
CA ALA A 360 -4.95 19.94 10.08
C ALA A 360 -4.66 21.45 10.14
N PRO A 361 -4.70 22.23 9.03
CA PRO A 361 -4.45 23.66 9.09
C PRO A 361 -5.56 24.51 9.74
N LEU A 362 -6.72 23.91 10.05
CA LEU A 362 -7.86 24.64 10.63
C LEU A 362 -7.71 24.96 12.13
N SER A 363 -6.75 24.32 12.80
CA SER A 363 -6.43 24.57 14.21
C SER A 363 -4.93 24.70 14.40
N ALA A 364 -4.49 25.77 15.06
CA ALA A 364 -3.07 26.02 15.29
C ALA A 364 -2.48 25.08 16.36
N ASP A 365 -3.25 24.73 17.39
CA ASP A 365 -2.71 24.01 18.56
C ASP A 365 -2.88 22.49 18.48
N HIS A 366 -3.94 21.99 17.81
CA HIS A 366 -4.30 20.57 17.78
C HIS A 366 -4.82 20.10 16.43
N GLY A 367 -4.31 20.67 15.36
CA GLY A 367 -4.84 20.44 14.02
C GLY A 367 -4.76 19.00 13.54
N LEU A 368 -3.63 18.34 13.76
CA LEU A 368 -3.46 16.93 13.38
C LEU A 368 -4.26 16.00 14.29
N ARG A 369 -4.36 16.29 15.58
CA ARG A 369 -5.19 15.52 16.52
C ARG A 369 -6.66 15.53 16.10
N ILE A 370 -7.19 16.71 15.74
CA ILE A 370 -8.54 16.87 15.23
C ILE A 370 -8.71 16.14 13.88
N ALA A 371 -7.74 16.29 12.98
CA ALA A 371 -7.76 15.65 11.68
C ALA A 371 -7.80 14.12 11.78
N PHE A 372 -7.09 13.52 12.73
CA PHE A 372 -7.08 12.07 12.96
C PHE A 372 -8.41 11.52 13.53
N ILE A 373 -9.30 12.38 14.06
CA ILE A 373 -10.65 11.95 14.49
C ILE A 373 -11.44 11.41 13.30
N VAL A 374 -11.32 12.02 12.12
CA VAL A 374 -12.10 11.62 10.94
C VAL A 374 -11.76 10.20 10.47
N PRO A 375 -10.50 9.85 10.16
CA PRO A 375 -10.16 8.46 9.83
C PRO A 375 -10.54 7.49 10.97
N THR A 376 -10.40 7.88 12.23
CA THR A 376 -10.83 7.08 13.39
C THR A 376 -12.33 6.78 13.34
N ALA A 377 -13.16 7.80 13.17
CA ALA A 377 -14.60 7.63 13.10
C ALA A 377 -15.05 6.80 11.90
N LEU A 378 -14.40 6.97 10.76
CA LEU A 378 -14.71 6.20 9.54
C LEU A 378 -14.47 4.70 9.70
N ILE A 379 -13.60 4.25 10.62
CA ILE A 379 -13.42 2.81 10.89
C ILE A 379 -14.73 2.14 11.31
N LEU A 380 -15.70 2.89 11.84
CA LEU A 380 -17.04 2.36 12.14
C LEU A 380 -17.74 1.79 10.90
N VAL A 381 -17.43 2.27 9.70
CA VAL A 381 -17.94 1.73 8.43
C VAL A 381 -17.51 0.27 8.25
N VAL A 382 -16.35 -0.13 8.76
CA VAL A 382 -15.87 -1.53 8.71
C VAL A 382 -16.84 -2.45 9.44
N PHE A 383 -17.44 -2.00 10.56
CA PHE A 383 -18.43 -2.79 11.29
C PHE A 383 -19.76 -2.89 10.51
N ALA A 384 -20.22 -1.78 9.92
CA ALA A 384 -21.44 -1.75 9.13
C ALA A 384 -21.35 -2.68 7.90
N THR A 385 -20.16 -2.75 7.29
CA THR A 385 -19.90 -3.54 6.09
C THR A 385 -19.46 -4.97 6.36
N ALA A 386 -19.11 -5.33 7.59
CA ALA A 386 -18.53 -6.63 7.96
C ALA A 386 -19.36 -7.85 7.52
N LYS A 387 -20.68 -7.77 7.48
CA LYS A 387 -21.55 -8.85 6.97
C LYS A 387 -21.32 -9.15 5.48
N GLY A 388 -20.84 -8.21 4.69
CA GLY A 388 -20.50 -8.40 3.28
C GLY A 388 -19.31 -9.34 3.04
N PHE A 389 -18.57 -9.68 4.08
CA PHE A 389 -17.46 -10.62 4.03
C PHE A 389 -17.90 -12.08 4.26
N ALA A 390 -19.17 -12.33 4.56
CA ALA A 390 -19.71 -13.67 4.72
C ALA A 390 -19.55 -14.46 3.39
N PRO A 391 -19.25 -15.77 3.45
CA PRO A 391 -19.35 -16.61 2.27
C PRO A 391 -20.78 -16.53 1.72
N SER A 392 -20.93 -16.33 0.39
CA SER A 392 -22.24 -16.52 -0.23
C SER A 392 -22.72 -17.93 0.05
N PRO A 393 -24.00 -18.14 0.41
CA PRO A 393 -24.55 -19.47 0.48
C PRO A 393 -24.30 -20.14 -0.89
N ALA A 394 -23.65 -21.29 -0.88
CA ALA A 394 -23.48 -22.08 -2.08
C ALA A 394 -24.86 -22.25 -2.70
N LYS A 395 -25.06 -21.79 -3.94
CA LYS A 395 -26.18 -22.27 -4.72
C LYS A 395 -25.93 -23.76 -4.87
N ASP A 396 -26.71 -24.56 -4.15
CA ASP A 396 -26.79 -26.00 -4.35
C ASP A 396 -27.30 -26.26 -5.78
N THR A 397 -26.38 -26.21 -6.74
CA THR A 397 -26.53 -26.73 -8.07
C THR A 397 -25.56 -27.89 -8.25
N ALA A 398 -25.59 -28.83 -7.31
CA ALA A 398 -25.17 -30.19 -7.60
C ALA A 398 -26.30 -30.82 -8.42
N PRO A 399 -26.09 -31.20 -9.69
CA PRO A 399 -27.06 -32.05 -10.39
C PRO A 399 -27.25 -33.33 -9.56
N PRO A 400 -28.49 -33.86 -9.45
CA PRO A 400 -28.71 -35.08 -8.74
C PRO A 400 -27.84 -36.20 -9.34
N ALA A 401 -27.14 -36.91 -8.46
CA ALA A 401 -26.30 -38.02 -8.86
C ALA A 401 -27.14 -38.95 -9.74
N PRO A 402 -26.61 -39.43 -10.89
CA PRO A 402 -27.34 -40.36 -11.75
C PRO A 402 -27.69 -41.62 -10.92
N THR A 403 -28.97 -41.88 -10.82
CA THR A 403 -29.50 -43.10 -10.21
C THR A 403 -28.91 -44.31 -10.98
N MET A 404 -27.97 -44.99 -10.36
CA MET A 404 -27.53 -46.31 -10.88
C MET A 404 -28.72 -47.24 -10.87
N GLN A 405 -29.30 -47.49 -12.05
CA GLN A 405 -30.20 -48.61 -12.25
C GLN A 405 -29.42 -49.90 -12.04
N ARG A 406 -29.79 -50.67 -11.02
CA ARG A 406 -29.28 -52.02 -10.82
C ARG A 406 -29.78 -52.88 -12.00
N PRO A 407 -28.91 -53.60 -12.70
CA PRO A 407 -29.34 -54.56 -13.69
C PRO A 407 -30.06 -55.74 -12.95
N THR A 408 -31.23 -56.09 -13.48
CA THR A 408 -32.01 -57.28 -13.10
C THR A 408 -31.34 -58.55 -13.57
#